data_be064b1498e5d0f2aadabb0073ae0c00
#
_entry.id   be064b1498e5d0f2aadabb0073ae0c00
#
_cell.length_a   1.000
_cell.length_b   1.000
_cell.length_c   1.000
_cell.angle_alpha   90.00
_cell.angle_beta   90.00
_cell.angle_gamma   90.00
#
_symmetry.space_group_name_H-M   'P 1'
#
loop_
_entity.id
_entity.type
_entity.pdbx_description
1 polymer ?
#
loop_
_entity_poly.entity_id
_entity_poly.type
_entity_poly.pdbx_seq_one_letter_code
_entity_poly.pdbx_strand_id
1 'polypeptide(L)'
;FRLDMVSVQLFALCFGLGAVALTWNISKVRGKNSIIMIVLSGLVIGALFEAAVSLLKYVADPEEVLPTITYWLMGSLSAANYSTLLIGLPMIAAGALTIYLLRWRLNILALSEDEARSMGVNLRAMRLAVILAATAMTASCVSMCGKIGWIGLLIPHIARMLRGGNNQRIVPACVSLGAVFTLVIDTCSRSLTAAEIPVSILTALVGAPVFISLLRRTRGTAQ
;
A
#
# COMPACT_ATOMS: atom_id res chain seq x y z
N PHE A 1 15.31 22.43 -9.82
CA PHE A 1 15.02 22.28 -8.37
C PHE A 1 15.34 20.84 -7.96
N ARG A 2 16.48 20.63 -7.30
CA ARG A 2 16.76 19.36 -6.62
C ARG A 2 16.05 19.44 -5.25
N LEU A 3 14.90 18.80 -5.13
CA LEU A 3 14.23 18.69 -3.83
C LEU A 3 15.04 17.73 -2.95
N ASP A 4 15.30 18.14 -1.71
CA ASP A 4 15.87 17.25 -0.70
C ASP A 4 14.93 16.07 -0.44
N MET A 5 15.48 14.90 -0.13
CA MET A 5 14.69 13.69 0.18
C MET A 5 13.66 13.93 1.28
N VAL A 6 13.95 14.77 2.27
CA VAL A 6 13.01 15.18 3.30
C VAL A 6 11.80 15.89 2.69
N SER A 7 12.03 16.79 1.76
CA SER A 7 10.97 17.54 1.06
C SER A 7 10.08 16.56 0.26
N VAL A 8 10.67 15.62 -0.46
CA VAL A 8 9.93 14.59 -1.23
C VAL A 8 9.05 13.77 -0.31
N GLN A 9 9.57 13.32 0.84
CA GLN A 9 8.79 12.57 1.82
C GLN A 9 7.65 13.39 2.43
N LEU A 10 7.90 14.66 2.76
CA LEU A 10 6.88 15.56 3.29
C LEU A 10 5.77 15.79 2.25
N PHE A 11 6.11 16.04 0.99
CA PHE A 11 5.11 16.16 -0.07
C PHE A 11 4.32 14.86 -0.27
N ALA A 12 5.00 13.71 -0.31
CA ALA A 12 4.33 12.40 -0.44
C ALA A 12 3.35 12.16 0.72
N LEU A 13 3.74 12.51 1.95
CA LEU A 13 2.88 12.40 3.12
C LEU A 13 1.70 13.38 3.04
N CYS A 14 1.94 14.65 2.72
CA CYS A 14 0.89 15.66 2.61
C CYS A 14 -0.15 15.30 1.53
N PHE A 15 0.30 14.91 0.34
CA PHE A 15 -0.60 14.48 -0.74
C PHE A 15 -1.31 13.18 -0.41
N GLY A 16 -0.61 12.21 0.22
CA GLY A 16 -1.21 10.97 0.67
C GLY A 16 -2.29 11.19 1.72
N LEU A 17 -2.02 12.00 2.74
CA LEU A 17 -3.02 12.37 3.76
C LEU A 17 -4.16 13.19 3.16
N GLY A 18 -3.87 14.09 2.22
CA GLY A 18 -4.87 14.84 1.47
C GLY A 18 -5.81 13.92 0.69
N ALA A 19 -5.28 12.96 -0.05
CA ALA A 19 -6.05 11.96 -0.77
C ALA A 19 -6.94 11.14 0.16
N VAL A 20 -6.40 10.72 1.32
CA VAL A 20 -7.16 9.99 2.34
C VAL A 20 -8.27 10.88 2.94
N ALA A 21 -7.97 12.13 3.25
CA ALA A 21 -8.95 13.07 3.78
C ALA A 21 -10.11 13.33 2.78
N LEU A 22 -9.78 13.48 1.49
CA LEU A 22 -10.78 13.60 0.42
C LEU A 22 -11.63 12.32 0.32
N THR A 23 -10.98 11.14 0.26
CA THR A 23 -11.67 9.84 0.24
C THR A 23 -12.59 9.69 1.44
N TRP A 24 -12.12 10.01 2.65
CA TRP A 24 -12.90 9.94 3.88
C TRP A 24 -14.11 10.90 3.88
N ASN A 25 -13.94 12.11 3.36
CA ASN A 25 -15.04 13.07 3.28
C ASN A 25 -16.09 12.68 2.24
N ILE A 26 -15.67 12.23 1.07
CA ILE A 26 -16.57 11.77 0.00
C ILE A 26 -17.32 10.49 0.41
N SER A 27 -16.67 9.60 1.17
CA SER A 27 -17.28 8.33 1.60
C SER A 27 -18.39 8.47 2.62
N LYS A 28 -18.59 9.67 3.20
CA LYS A 28 -19.68 9.93 4.14
C LYS A 28 -21.02 9.99 3.42
N VAL A 29 -21.84 8.96 3.59
CA VAL A 29 -23.22 8.95 3.12
C VAL A 29 -24.14 8.98 4.34
N ARG A 30 -25.01 10.01 4.43
CA ARG A 30 -25.94 10.21 5.56
C ARG A 30 -25.25 10.17 6.95
N GLY A 31 -24.03 10.70 7.04
CA GLY A 31 -23.28 10.76 8.30
C GLY A 31 -22.57 9.46 8.71
N LYS A 32 -22.67 8.38 7.93
CA LYS A 32 -22.00 7.11 8.17
C LYS A 32 -21.02 6.78 7.05
N ASN A 33 -19.84 6.26 7.39
CA ASN A 33 -18.86 5.77 6.41
C ASN A 33 -19.07 4.27 6.19
N SER A 34 -19.61 3.89 5.04
CA SER A 34 -19.64 2.50 4.60
C SER A 34 -18.29 2.10 4.03
N ILE A 35 -17.84 0.86 4.28
CA ILE A 35 -16.60 0.31 3.71
C ILE A 35 -16.63 0.37 2.18
N ILE A 36 -17.77 0.04 1.57
CA ILE A 36 -17.96 0.08 0.12
C ILE A 36 -17.76 1.50 -0.41
N MET A 37 -18.33 2.51 0.27
CA MET A 37 -18.17 3.91 -0.13
C MET A 37 -16.74 4.41 0.03
N ILE A 38 -16.01 3.94 1.05
CA ILE A 38 -14.57 4.25 1.20
C ILE A 38 -13.79 3.69 0.01
N VAL A 39 -14.04 2.45 -0.39
CA VAL A 39 -13.36 1.81 -1.52
C VAL A 39 -13.69 2.53 -2.83
N LEU A 40 -14.97 2.81 -3.11
CA LEU A 40 -15.39 3.53 -4.31
C LEU A 40 -14.81 4.94 -4.37
N SER A 41 -14.85 5.68 -3.27
CA SER A 41 -14.25 7.01 -3.18
C SER A 41 -12.75 6.97 -3.41
N GLY A 42 -12.07 5.94 -2.89
CA GLY A 42 -10.64 5.70 -3.13
C GLY A 42 -10.31 5.46 -4.59
N LEU A 43 -11.14 4.68 -5.31
CA LEU A 43 -10.98 4.46 -6.75
C LEU A 43 -11.14 5.77 -7.54
N VAL A 44 -12.13 6.59 -7.21
CA VAL A 44 -12.36 7.88 -7.89
C VAL A 44 -11.20 8.85 -7.64
N ILE A 45 -10.76 8.98 -6.38
CA ILE A 45 -9.62 9.85 -6.04
C ILE A 45 -8.34 9.32 -6.68
N GLY A 46 -8.12 8.00 -6.69
CA GLY A 46 -6.99 7.39 -7.39
C GLY A 46 -6.97 7.72 -8.88
N ALA A 47 -8.11 7.62 -9.57
CA ALA A 47 -8.25 7.98 -10.98
C ALA A 47 -7.96 9.47 -11.24
N LEU A 48 -8.36 10.38 -10.35
CA LEU A 48 -8.02 11.80 -10.44
C LEU A 48 -6.51 12.05 -10.35
N PHE A 49 -5.82 11.42 -9.38
CA PHE A 49 -4.38 11.51 -9.26
C PHE A 49 -3.66 10.89 -10.48
N GLU A 50 -4.17 9.79 -11.00
CA GLU A 50 -3.63 9.14 -12.19
C GLU A 50 -3.79 10.02 -13.45
N ALA A 51 -4.92 10.72 -13.58
CA ALA A 51 -5.13 11.72 -14.62
C ALA A 51 -4.17 12.91 -14.48
N ALA A 52 -3.95 13.40 -13.26
CA ALA A 52 -2.96 14.47 -13.00
C ALA A 52 -1.53 14.05 -13.36
N VAL A 53 -1.12 12.83 -12.99
CA VAL A 53 0.19 12.27 -13.39
C VAL A 53 0.29 12.14 -14.91
N SER A 54 -0.79 11.71 -15.58
CA SER A 54 -0.83 11.59 -17.05
C SER A 54 -0.71 12.96 -17.72
N LEU A 55 -1.34 13.99 -17.16
CA LEU A 55 -1.18 15.37 -17.64
C LEU A 55 0.26 15.86 -17.49
N LEU A 56 0.89 15.60 -16.35
CA LEU A 56 2.31 15.94 -16.12
C LEU A 56 3.22 15.24 -17.13
N LYS A 57 2.98 13.97 -17.44
CA LYS A 57 3.72 13.23 -18.48
C LYS A 57 3.50 13.81 -19.87
N TYR A 58 2.29 14.27 -20.16
CA TYR A 58 1.96 14.85 -21.47
C TYR A 58 2.69 16.17 -21.73
N VAL A 59 2.88 17.00 -20.72
CA VAL A 59 3.58 18.29 -20.84
C VAL A 59 5.08 18.20 -20.52
N ALA A 60 5.56 17.04 -20.07
CA ALA A 60 6.95 16.81 -19.70
C ALA A 60 7.86 16.78 -20.94
N ASP A 61 9.10 17.26 -20.78
CA ASP A 61 10.12 17.11 -21.79
C ASP A 61 10.34 15.63 -22.16
N PRO A 62 10.24 15.25 -23.47
CA PRO A 62 10.31 13.85 -23.89
C PRO A 62 11.69 13.21 -23.68
N GLU A 63 12.78 13.98 -23.66
CA GLU A 63 14.14 13.45 -23.65
C GLU A 63 14.67 13.24 -22.23
N GLU A 64 14.34 14.14 -21.28
CA GLU A 64 14.90 14.10 -19.93
C GLU A 64 13.86 13.81 -18.86
N VAL A 65 12.73 14.53 -18.87
CA VAL A 65 11.78 14.52 -17.75
C VAL A 65 10.82 13.34 -17.83
N LEU A 66 10.28 13.05 -19.01
CA LEU A 66 9.31 11.97 -19.20
C LEU A 66 9.90 10.58 -18.89
N PRO A 67 11.12 10.22 -19.36
CA PRO A 67 11.75 8.96 -18.99
C PRO A 67 11.98 8.85 -17.47
N THR A 68 12.44 9.93 -16.84
CA THR A 68 12.71 9.98 -15.40
C THR A 68 11.43 9.73 -14.57
N ILE A 69 10.33 10.44 -14.90
CA ILE A 69 9.03 10.23 -14.24
C ILE A 69 8.54 8.79 -14.44
N THR A 70 8.65 8.30 -15.67
CA THR A 70 8.16 6.97 -16.02
C THR A 70 8.94 5.88 -15.28
N TYR A 71 10.27 5.98 -15.25
CA TYR A 71 11.14 5.05 -14.55
C TYR A 71 10.89 5.05 -13.04
N TRP A 72 10.74 6.24 -12.44
CA TRP A 72 10.44 6.38 -11.01
C TRP A 72 9.08 5.75 -10.65
N LEU A 73 8.06 5.93 -11.50
CA LEU A 73 6.73 5.34 -11.29
C LEU A 73 6.71 3.80 -11.42
N MET A 74 7.70 3.22 -12.10
CA MET A 74 7.83 1.75 -12.18
C MET A 74 8.42 1.12 -10.92
N GLY A 75 8.97 1.92 -10.00
CA GLY A 75 9.51 1.49 -8.72
C GLY A 75 10.80 0.68 -8.83
N SER A 76 11.76 1.03 -7.99
CA SER A 76 13.05 0.34 -7.85
C SER A 76 13.56 0.47 -6.42
N LEU A 77 14.24 -0.56 -5.92
CA LEU A 77 14.91 -0.54 -4.62
C LEU A 77 16.38 -0.10 -4.73
N SER A 78 16.90 0.11 -5.95
CA SER A 78 18.31 0.45 -6.20
C SER A 78 18.69 1.84 -5.69
N ALA A 79 17.73 2.77 -5.67
CA ALA A 79 17.93 4.11 -5.13
C ALA A 79 17.88 4.17 -3.59
N ALA A 80 17.46 3.07 -2.94
CA ALA A 80 17.36 3.02 -1.48
C ALA A 80 18.76 3.00 -0.86
N ASN A 81 19.04 3.98 -0.01
CA ASN A 81 20.30 4.10 0.72
C ASN A 81 20.03 4.36 2.21
N TYR A 82 21.07 4.28 3.04
CA TYR A 82 20.92 4.45 4.50
C TYR A 82 20.35 5.82 4.90
N SER A 83 20.67 6.89 4.17
CA SER A 83 20.14 8.22 4.50
C SER A 83 18.64 8.33 4.21
N THR A 84 18.17 7.81 3.07
CA THR A 84 16.75 7.77 2.75
C THR A 84 15.98 6.85 3.70
N LEU A 85 16.58 5.72 4.09
CA LEU A 85 16.00 4.80 5.04
C LEU A 85 15.84 5.44 6.43
N LEU A 86 16.87 6.13 6.94
CA LEU A 86 16.80 6.80 8.25
C LEU A 86 15.71 7.86 8.32
N ILE A 87 15.43 8.56 7.21
CA ILE A 87 14.35 9.54 7.13
C ILE A 87 12.97 8.86 7.11
N GLY A 88 12.82 7.76 6.36
CA GLY A 88 11.54 7.04 6.22
C GLY A 88 11.22 6.11 7.38
N LEU A 89 12.25 5.55 8.03
CA LEU A 89 12.11 4.54 9.08
C LEU A 89 11.21 4.96 10.25
N PRO A 90 11.26 6.19 10.78
CA PRO A 90 10.39 6.60 11.88
C PRO A 90 8.90 6.49 11.55
N MET A 91 8.51 6.89 10.34
CA MET A 91 7.10 6.80 9.88
C MET A 91 6.68 5.35 9.64
N ILE A 92 7.57 4.56 9.03
CA ILE A 92 7.33 3.12 8.81
C ILE A 92 7.21 2.41 10.15
N ALA A 93 8.11 2.66 11.08
CA ALA A 93 8.12 2.04 12.40
C ALA A 93 6.89 2.45 13.23
N ALA A 94 6.53 3.73 13.25
CA ALA A 94 5.34 4.21 13.95
C ALA A 94 4.05 3.60 13.39
N GLY A 95 3.91 3.54 12.06
CA GLY A 95 2.78 2.91 11.40
C GLY A 95 2.72 1.40 11.65
N ALA A 96 3.84 0.71 11.51
CA ALA A 96 3.96 -0.72 11.78
C ALA A 96 3.65 -1.06 13.25
N LEU A 97 4.17 -0.29 14.18
CA LEU A 97 3.89 -0.44 15.61
C LEU A 97 2.40 -0.22 15.90
N THR A 98 1.79 0.81 15.31
CA THR A 98 0.36 1.07 15.47
C THR A 98 -0.47 -0.11 14.98
N ILE A 99 -0.20 -0.64 13.78
CA ILE A 99 -0.90 -1.81 13.24
C ILE A 99 -0.64 -3.06 14.11
N TYR A 100 0.59 -3.25 14.57
CA TYR A 100 0.95 -4.39 15.42
C TYR A 100 0.23 -4.34 16.78
N LEU A 101 0.13 -3.18 17.41
CA LEU A 101 -0.61 -3.01 18.66
C LEU A 101 -2.13 -3.19 18.48
N LEU A 102 -2.66 -2.74 17.34
CA LEU A 102 -4.09 -2.86 17.02
C LEU A 102 -4.47 -4.23 16.42
N ARG A 103 -3.52 -5.12 16.13
CA ARG A 103 -3.76 -6.39 15.42
C ARG A 103 -4.88 -7.26 16.00
N TRP A 104 -5.04 -7.24 17.31
CA TRP A 104 -6.14 -7.96 17.97
C TRP A 104 -7.49 -7.28 17.68
N ARG A 105 -7.52 -5.95 17.77
CA ARG A 105 -8.74 -5.17 17.53
C ARG A 105 -9.15 -5.15 16.05
N LEU A 106 -8.22 -5.44 15.12
CA LEU A 106 -8.54 -5.56 13.70
C LEU A 106 -9.54 -6.69 13.41
N ASN A 107 -9.64 -7.71 14.26
CA ASN A 107 -10.66 -8.75 14.13
C ASN A 107 -12.08 -8.19 14.34
N ILE A 108 -12.23 -7.17 15.17
CA ILE A 108 -13.50 -6.51 15.44
C ILE A 108 -13.98 -5.71 14.21
N LEU A 109 -13.05 -5.17 13.41
CA LEU A 109 -13.39 -4.47 12.16
C LEU A 109 -13.96 -5.41 11.08
N ALA A 110 -13.77 -6.72 11.21
CA ALA A 110 -14.31 -7.74 10.31
C ALA A 110 -15.73 -8.15 10.66
N LEU A 111 -16.25 -7.76 11.85
CA LEU A 111 -17.62 -8.01 12.28
C LEU A 111 -18.58 -7.00 11.65
N SER A 112 -19.89 -7.31 11.74
CA SER A 112 -20.92 -6.34 11.37
C SER A 112 -20.85 -5.09 12.27
N GLU A 113 -21.34 -3.95 11.77
CA GLU A 113 -21.26 -2.69 12.53
C GLU A 113 -22.01 -2.76 13.87
N ASP A 114 -23.10 -3.51 13.93
CA ASP A 114 -23.92 -3.64 15.14
C ASP A 114 -23.24 -4.53 16.19
N GLU A 115 -22.64 -5.64 15.76
CA GLU A 115 -21.86 -6.51 16.64
C GLU A 115 -20.61 -5.78 17.20
N ALA A 116 -19.90 -5.07 16.34
CA ALA A 116 -18.71 -4.35 16.76
C ALA A 116 -19.03 -3.18 17.71
N ARG A 117 -20.19 -2.52 17.55
CA ARG A 117 -20.66 -1.48 18.48
C ARG A 117 -21.06 -2.06 19.85
N SER A 118 -21.66 -3.23 19.88
CA SER A 118 -22.04 -3.89 21.16
C SER A 118 -20.81 -4.23 22.01
N MET A 119 -19.64 -4.37 21.40
CA MET A 119 -18.37 -4.58 22.10
C MET A 119 -17.75 -3.29 22.69
N GLY A 120 -18.44 -2.15 22.61
CA GLY A 120 -17.98 -0.86 23.19
C GLY A 120 -16.79 -0.24 22.47
N VAL A 121 -16.44 -0.66 21.25
CA VAL A 121 -15.27 -0.16 20.51
C VAL A 121 -15.67 1.00 19.60
N ASN A 122 -14.91 2.09 19.65
CA ASN A 122 -15.08 3.21 18.71
C ASN A 122 -14.51 2.85 17.34
N LEU A 123 -15.36 2.26 16.47
CA LEU A 123 -14.99 1.82 15.12
C LEU A 123 -14.43 2.96 14.26
N ARG A 124 -14.98 4.19 14.40
CA ARG A 124 -14.53 5.33 13.62
C ARG A 124 -13.08 5.69 13.95
N ALA A 125 -12.77 5.80 15.24
CA ALA A 125 -11.40 6.10 15.69
C ALA A 125 -10.42 5.00 15.27
N MET A 126 -10.82 3.74 15.39
CA MET A 126 -10.00 2.60 15.03
C MET A 126 -9.75 2.52 13.51
N ARG A 127 -10.78 2.69 12.69
CA ARG A 127 -10.62 2.78 11.21
C ARG A 127 -9.69 3.92 10.84
N LEU A 128 -9.86 5.10 11.44
CA LEU A 128 -9.02 6.26 11.17
C LEU A 128 -7.56 5.99 11.56
N ALA A 129 -7.30 5.42 12.73
CA ALA A 129 -5.95 5.09 13.18
C ALA A 129 -5.24 4.09 12.23
N VAL A 130 -5.95 3.05 11.78
CA VAL A 130 -5.42 2.07 10.81
C VAL A 130 -5.14 2.72 9.46
N ILE A 131 -6.06 3.55 8.95
CA ILE A 131 -5.89 4.24 7.67
C ILE A 131 -4.70 5.21 7.74
N LEU A 132 -4.59 6.01 8.79
CA LEU A 132 -3.47 6.95 8.95
C LEU A 132 -2.13 6.21 9.06
N ALA A 133 -2.07 5.13 9.85
CA ALA A 133 -0.88 4.30 9.98
C ALA A 133 -0.48 3.69 8.63
N ALA A 134 -1.42 3.11 7.90
CA ALA A 134 -1.18 2.54 6.58
C ALA A 134 -0.74 3.61 5.57
N THR A 135 -1.35 4.80 5.59
CA THR A 135 -0.98 5.92 4.71
C THR A 135 0.44 6.40 4.99
N ALA A 136 0.80 6.58 6.26
CA ALA A 136 2.14 7.00 6.65
C ALA A 136 3.22 6.00 6.18
N MET A 137 2.98 4.70 6.39
CA MET A 137 3.88 3.64 5.91
C MET A 137 3.99 3.66 4.38
N THR A 138 2.86 3.69 3.68
CA THR A 138 2.83 3.65 2.21
C THR A 138 3.47 4.88 1.61
N ALA A 139 3.16 6.08 2.09
CA ALA A 139 3.75 7.32 1.60
C ALA A 139 5.28 7.32 1.78
N SER A 140 5.74 6.85 2.94
CA SER A 140 7.18 6.74 3.21
C SER A 140 7.86 5.71 2.30
N CYS A 141 7.28 4.53 2.12
CA CYS A 141 7.83 3.52 1.21
C CYS A 141 7.84 4.00 -0.24
N VAL A 142 6.74 4.59 -0.73
CA VAL A 142 6.64 5.08 -2.11
C VAL A 142 7.62 6.22 -2.40
N SER A 143 7.85 7.12 -1.44
CA SER A 143 8.85 8.20 -1.60
C SER A 143 10.29 7.69 -1.75
N MET A 144 10.59 6.50 -1.20
CA MET A 144 11.92 5.88 -1.26
C MET A 144 12.11 4.97 -2.47
N CYS A 145 11.09 4.21 -2.84
CA CYS A 145 11.20 3.10 -3.79
C CYS A 145 10.28 3.25 -5.01
N GLY A 146 9.50 4.34 -5.10
CA GLY A 146 8.47 4.46 -6.11
C GLY A 146 7.27 3.53 -5.88
N LYS A 147 6.40 3.41 -6.88
CA LYS A 147 5.18 2.59 -6.78
C LYS A 147 5.53 1.10 -6.95
N ILE A 148 5.29 0.30 -5.92
CA ILE A 148 5.39 -1.17 -5.99
C ILE A 148 3.97 -1.74 -5.88
N GLY A 149 3.53 -2.40 -6.95
CA GLY A 149 2.17 -2.97 -7.03
C GLY A 149 2.09 -4.41 -6.53
N TRP A 150 0.87 -4.95 -6.44
CA TRP A 150 0.52 -6.35 -6.15
C TRP A 150 0.86 -6.88 -4.75
N ILE A 151 1.95 -6.46 -4.10
CA ILE A 151 2.40 -6.95 -2.79
C ILE A 151 1.28 -6.81 -1.74
N GLY A 152 0.63 -5.64 -1.69
CA GLY A 152 -0.43 -5.36 -0.72
C GLY A 152 -1.68 -6.23 -0.85
N LEU A 153 -1.92 -6.84 -2.01
CA LEU A 153 -3.01 -7.78 -2.22
C LEU A 153 -2.56 -9.22 -2.04
N LEU A 154 -1.42 -9.58 -2.61
CA LEU A 154 -0.92 -10.94 -2.65
C LEU A 154 -0.51 -11.45 -1.27
N ILE A 155 0.31 -10.69 -0.56
CA ILE A 155 0.90 -11.14 0.72
C ILE A 155 -0.17 -11.36 1.81
N PRO A 156 -1.12 -10.44 2.07
CA PRO A 156 -2.18 -10.68 3.04
C PRO A 156 -3.07 -11.87 2.67
N HIS A 157 -3.30 -12.11 1.38
CA HIS A 157 -4.08 -13.25 0.93
C HIS A 157 -3.37 -14.57 1.22
N ILE A 158 -2.07 -14.68 0.89
CA ILE A 158 -1.24 -15.84 1.23
C ILE A 158 -1.18 -16.04 2.76
N ALA A 159 -0.97 -14.96 3.51
CA ALA A 159 -0.92 -15.03 4.96
C ALA A 159 -2.23 -15.58 5.58
N ARG A 160 -3.39 -15.19 5.04
CA ARG A 160 -4.69 -15.73 5.47
C ARG A 160 -4.84 -17.20 5.16
N MET A 161 -4.38 -17.64 4.00
CA MET A 161 -4.42 -19.08 3.65
C MET A 161 -3.54 -19.92 4.56
N LEU A 162 -2.39 -19.41 4.98
CA LEU A 162 -1.43 -20.12 5.83
C LEU A 162 -1.78 -20.06 7.32
N ARG A 163 -2.39 -18.96 7.80
CA ARG A 163 -2.59 -18.68 9.24
C ARG A 163 -4.07 -18.56 9.65
N GLY A 164 -5.01 -18.71 8.69
CA GLY A 164 -6.44 -18.53 8.91
C GLY A 164 -6.84 -17.06 9.00
N GLY A 165 -8.07 -16.77 9.51
CA GLY A 165 -8.68 -15.44 9.53
C GLY A 165 -8.25 -14.52 10.68
N ASN A 166 -7.40 -14.96 11.60
CA ASN A 166 -7.05 -14.18 12.80
C ASN A 166 -5.92 -13.17 12.51
N ASN A 167 -6.25 -11.88 12.57
CA ASN A 167 -5.32 -10.79 12.31
C ASN A 167 -4.12 -10.75 13.27
N GLN A 168 -4.21 -11.32 14.47
CA GLN A 168 -3.07 -11.44 15.37
C GLN A 168 -1.92 -12.26 14.76
N ARG A 169 -2.27 -13.29 13.95
CA ARG A 169 -1.32 -14.16 13.27
C ARG A 169 -1.00 -13.68 11.87
N ILE A 170 -1.96 -13.03 11.20
CA ILE A 170 -1.82 -12.52 9.84
C ILE A 170 -0.81 -11.36 9.80
N VAL A 171 -0.91 -10.39 10.71
CA VAL A 171 -0.04 -9.20 10.70
C VAL A 171 1.45 -9.57 10.76
N PRO A 172 1.95 -10.35 11.72
CA PRO A 172 3.38 -10.75 11.73
C PRO A 172 3.74 -11.65 10.54
N ALA A 173 2.82 -12.50 10.06
CA ALA A 173 3.05 -13.30 8.87
C ALA A 173 3.19 -12.42 7.60
N CYS A 174 2.41 -11.33 7.47
CA CYS A 174 2.56 -10.39 6.38
C CYS A 174 3.92 -9.69 6.38
N VAL A 175 4.46 -9.37 7.55
CA VAL A 175 5.78 -8.74 7.66
C VAL A 175 6.86 -9.71 7.14
N SER A 176 6.88 -10.94 7.63
CA SER A 176 7.89 -11.93 7.21
C SER A 176 7.74 -12.36 5.75
N LEU A 177 6.52 -12.67 5.30
CA LEU A 177 6.28 -13.05 3.90
C LEU A 177 6.54 -11.90 2.94
N GLY A 178 6.15 -10.67 3.32
CA GLY A 178 6.41 -9.48 2.52
C GLY A 178 7.90 -9.20 2.37
N ALA A 179 8.67 -9.31 3.46
CA ALA A 179 10.12 -9.15 3.42
C ALA A 179 10.79 -10.18 2.50
N VAL A 180 10.46 -11.47 2.65
CA VAL A 180 11.01 -12.54 1.80
C VAL A 180 10.62 -12.33 0.33
N PHE A 181 9.35 -12.05 0.06
CA PHE A 181 8.88 -11.82 -1.30
C PHE A 181 9.59 -10.64 -1.96
N THR A 182 9.70 -9.51 -1.25
CA THR A 182 10.38 -8.32 -1.77
C THR A 182 11.86 -8.58 -2.03
N LEU A 183 12.56 -9.29 -1.15
CA LEU A 183 13.96 -9.68 -1.35
C LEU A 183 14.14 -10.58 -2.58
N VAL A 184 13.27 -11.57 -2.77
CA VAL A 184 13.31 -12.44 -3.95
C VAL A 184 13.09 -11.63 -5.23
N ILE A 185 12.08 -10.78 -5.26
CA ILE A 185 11.78 -9.93 -6.43
C ILE A 185 12.93 -8.96 -6.71
N ASP A 186 13.49 -8.30 -5.70
CA ASP A 186 14.64 -7.38 -5.87
C ASP A 186 15.88 -8.13 -6.39
N THR A 187 16.16 -9.31 -5.87
CA THR A 187 17.26 -10.16 -6.36
C THR A 187 17.05 -10.54 -7.82
N CYS A 188 15.84 -10.94 -8.21
CA CYS A 188 15.50 -11.20 -9.61
C CYS A 188 15.62 -9.95 -10.49
N SER A 189 15.15 -8.79 -10.00
CA SER A 189 15.24 -7.50 -10.68
C SER A 189 16.67 -7.16 -11.12
N ARG A 190 17.63 -7.42 -10.23
CA ARG A 190 19.04 -7.10 -10.43
C ARG A 190 19.84 -8.18 -11.15
N SER A 191 19.40 -9.44 -11.12
CA SER A 191 20.17 -10.58 -11.63
C SER A 191 19.76 -11.05 -13.02
N LEU A 192 18.54 -10.76 -13.49
CA LEU A 192 18.01 -11.31 -14.74
C LEU A 192 18.55 -10.64 -16.00
N THR A 193 18.83 -9.33 -15.92
CA THR A 193 19.30 -8.54 -17.08
C THR A 193 20.39 -7.54 -16.66
N ALA A 194 21.20 -7.10 -17.62
CA ALA A 194 22.21 -6.07 -17.38
C ALA A 194 21.62 -4.72 -16.98
N ALA A 195 20.41 -4.41 -17.47
CA ALA A 195 19.61 -3.29 -17.01
C ALA A 195 18.60 -3.81 -15.99
N GLU A 196 18.49 -3.16 -14.82
CA GLU A 196 17.56 -3.58 -13.77
C GLU A 196 16.13 -3.56 -14.27
N ILE A 197 15.40 -4.67 -14.10
CA ILE A 197 13.97 -4.73 -14.42
C ILE A 197 13.20 -4.03 -13.31
N PRO A 198 12.32 -3.04 -13.60
CA PRO A 198 11.50 -2.40 -12.58
C PRO A 198 10.72 -3.40 -11.73
N VAL A 199 10.74 -3.20 -10.41
CA VAL A 199 10.14 -4.12 -9.43
C VAL A 199 8.64 -4.32 -9.67
N SER A 200 7.92 -3.27 -10.10
CA SER A 200 6.48 -3.36 -10.36
C SER A 200 6.14 -4.31 -11.53
N ILE A 201 7.02 -4.44 -12.52
CA ILE A 201 6.83 -5.38 -13.64
C ILE A 201 6.92 -6.82 -13.12
N LEU A 202 7.96 -7.13 -12.35
CA LEU A 202 8.16 -8.47 -11.79
C LEU A 202 7.05 -8.83 -10.79
N THR A 203 6.67 -7.89 -9.92
CA THR A 203 5.56 -8.12 -8.97
C THR A 203 4.23 -8.34 -9.67
N ALA A 204 3.99 -7.70 -10.82
CA ALA A 204 2.79 -7.93 -11.61
C ALA A 204 2.82 -9.29 -12.32
N LEU A 205 3.95 -9.63 -12.95
CA LEU A 205 4.11 -10.91 -13.66
C LEU A 205 3.98 -12.13 -12.73
N VAL A 206 4.48 -12.03 -11.51
CA VAL A 206 4.37 -13.10 -10.51
C VAL A 206 3.04 -13.00 -9.75
N GLY A 207 2.65 -11.80 -9.35
CA GLY A 207 1.50 -11.57 -8.49
C GLY A 207 0.16 -11.89 -9.14
N ALA A 208 -0.05 -11.48 -10.40
CA ALA A 208 -1.32 -11.70 -11.08
C ALA A 208 -1.64 -13.20 -11.30
N PRO A 209 -0.74 -14.04 -11.84
CA PRO A 209 -1.01 -15.48 -12.00
C PRO A 209 -1.21 -16.19 -10.65
N VAL A 210 -0.39 -15.86 -9.65
CA VAL A 210 -0.55 -16.43 -8.31
C VAL A 210 -1.90 -16.05 -7.72
N PHE A 211 -2.30 -14.78 -7.82
CA PHE A 211 -3.59 -14.31 -7.32
C PHE A 211 -4.78 -14.99 -8.03
N ILE A 212 -4.72 -15.17 -9.35
CA ILE A 212 -5.73 -15.91 -10.11
C ILE A 212 -5.82 -17.36 -9.64
N SER A 213 -4.69 -18.04 -9.42
CA SER A 213 -4.67 -19.42 -8.94
C SER A 213 -5.29 -19.54 -7.53
N LEU A 214 -5.03 -18.58 -6.67
CA LEU A 214 -5.59 -18.52 -5.32
C LEU A 214 -7.11 -18.29 -5.33
N LEU A 215 -7.61 -17.39 -6.19
CA LEU A 215 -9.06 -17.16 -6.36
C LEU A 215 -9.80 -18.41 -6.84
N ARG A 216 -9.18 -19.19 -7.74
CA ARG A 216 -9.77 -20.45 -8.21
C ARG A 216 -9.88 -21.49 -7.10
N ARG A 217 -8.87 -21.59 -6.22
CA ARG A 217 -8.89 -22.51 -5.08
C ARG A 217 -9.97 -22.16 -4.05
N THR A 218 -10.20 -20.88 -3.79
CA THR A 218 -11.22 -20.42 -2.82
C THR A 218 -12.65 -20.72 -3.30
N ARG A 219 -12.90 -20.74 -4.62
CA ARG A 219 -14.21 -21.11 -5.18
C ARG A 219 -14.49 -22.62 -5.10
N GLY A 220 -13.48 -23.47 -5.08
CA GLY A 220 -13.64 -24.93 -5.01
C GLY A 220 -13.98 -25.48 -3.61
N THR A 221 -13.81 -24.67 -2.56
CA THR A 221 -14.12 -25.06 -1.15
C THR A 221 -15.48 -24.52 -0.68
N ALA A 222 -16.23 -23.83 -1.53
CA ALA A 222 -17.55 -23.26 -1.24
C ALA A 222 -18.71 -24.05 -1.92
N GLN A 223 -18.43 -25.25 -2.43
CA GLN A 223 -19.40 -26.30 -2.79
C GLN A 223 -19.24 -27.45 -1.81
#